data_8f634ba01834b5d1ae849f0b125bb3a0
#
_entry.id   8f634ba01834b5d1ae849f0b125bb3a0
#
_cell.length_a   1.000
_cell.length_b   1.000
_cell.length_c   1.000
_cell.angle_alpha   90.00
_cell.angle_beta   90.00
_cell.angle_gamma   90.00
#
_symmetry.space_group_name_H-M   'P 1'
#
loop_
_entity.id
_entity.type
_entity.pdbx_description
1 polymer ?
#
loop_
_entity_poly.entity_id
_entity_poly.type
_entity_poly.pdbx_seq_one_letter_code
_entity_poly.pdbx_strand_id
1 'polypeptide(L)'
;MQEDERTLDESGALTDDTLTLVALGVVAFVVADTAHEALGHGLAILAVGAKPVLLTTCFIRSTGSVSRWIPAAGGIANLAVGLLSVLALRLLRTVSASVRCFLVLLAAFNLLFAAAYPAYSGIALFGDWAAVISGLSPAWVWRSLLVIFSVISYYLSLLLLAVELRPFCGSNAPEALDRLQRITLVPFIAALGVAGLGGAFNPVGWTVIFTSALPGAAAAFGLTQIDNFPAVRVSGSSVPAGAITRSLGWILTAAAVLVFFVGVLGPGIKFGPNP
;
A
#
# COMPACT_ATOMS: atom_id res chain seq x y z
N MET A 1 24.13 18.71 23.16
CA MET A 1 23.05 19.62 22.77
C MET A 1 23.43 20.08 21.37
N GLN A 2 23.10 19.26 20.37
CA GLN A 2 23.32 19.58 18.96
C GLN A 2 22.04 20.26 18.47
N GLU A 3 22.17 21.47 18.02
CA GLU A 3 21.10 22.26 17.41
C GLU A 3 20.61 21.51 16.19
N ASP A 4 19.32 21.26 16.20
CA ASP A 4 18.54 20.72 15.08
C ASP A 4 18.50 21.85 14.02
N GLU A 5 19.47 21.84 13.10
CA GLU A 5 19.49 22.73 11.93
C GLU A 5 18.22 22.39 11.11
N ARG A 6 17.13 23.11 11.39
CA ARG A 6 15.90 23.06 10.60
C ARG A 6 16.26 23.47 9.18
N THR A 7 16.22 22.52 8.27
CA THR A 7 16.33 22.80 6.84
C THR A 7 15.07 23.56 6.40
N LEU A 8 15.09 24.86 6.64
CA LEU A 8 14.12 25.79 6.07
C LEU A 8 14.66 26.20 4.70
N ASP A 9 13.82 26.29 3.70
CA ASP A 9 14.16 26.95 2.47
C ASP A 9 14.20 28.49 2.66
N GLU A 10 14.55 29.24 1.60
CA GLU A 10 14.62 30.69 1.64
C GLU A 10 13.27 31.37 2.00
N SER A 11 12.15 30.63 1.89
CA SER A 11 10.80 31.07 2.28
C SER A 11 10.43 30.72 3.74
N GLY A 12 11.28 29.96 4.45
CA GLY A 12 10.99 29.45 5.79
C GLY A 12 10.10 28.21 5.81
N ALA A 13 9.86 27.57 4.65
CA ALA A 13 9.08 26.36 4.54
C ALA A 13 9.90 25.09 4.90
N LEU A 14 9.24 24.09 5.48
CA LEU A 14 9.85 22.79 5.76
C LEU A 14 10.10 22.04 4.47
N THR A 15 11.37 21.73 4.17
CA THR A 15 11.75 20.95 2.99
C THR A 15 11.91 19.46 3.37
N ASP A 16 11.09 18.60 2.76
CA ASP A 16 11.20 17.16 2.92
C ASP A 16 12.19 16.57 1.91
N ASP A 17 13.05 15.64 2.34
CA ASP A 17 14.04 14.99 1.46
C ASP A 17 13.36 14.01 0.50
N THR A 18 13.46 14.28 -0.80
CA THR A 18 12.79 13.50 -1.85
C THR A 18 13.27 12.04 -1.89
N LEU A 19 14.56 11.79 -1.68
CA LEU A 19 15.10 10.44 -1.74
C LEU A 19 14.59 9.58 -0.57
N THR A 20 14.44 10.18 0.60
CA THR A 20 13.82 9.53 1.75
C THR A 20 12.33 9.27 1.51
N LEU A 21 11.59 10.20 0.88
CA LEU A 21 10.19 9.98 0.49
C LEU A 21 10.03 8.81 -0.49
N VAL A 22 10.90 8.73 -1.51
CA VAL A 22 10.96 7.58 -2.42
C VAL A 22 11.20 6.29 -1.65
N ALA A 23 12.19 6.29 -0.75
CA ALA A 23 12.53 5.12 0.06
C ALA A 23 11.36 4.65 0.94
N LEU A 24 10.66 5.59 1.59
CA LEU A 24 9.47 5.29 2.40
C LEU A 24 8.36 4.67 1.55
N GLY A 25 8.13 5.19 0.34
CA GLY A 25 7.15 4.66 -0.61
C GLY A 25 7.48 3.23 -1.07
N VAL A 26 8.75 2.99 -1.44
CA VAL A 26 9.25 1.66 -1.82
C VAL A 26 9.02 0.65 -0.70
N VAL A 27 9.47 0.96 0.52
CA VAL A 27 9.36 0.03 1.66
C VAL A 27 7.89 -0.22 2.00
N ALA A 28 7.06 0.83 2.08
CA ALA A 28 5.66 0.71 2.44
C ALA A 28 4.89 -0.12 1.40
N PHE A 29 5.14 0.09 0.11
CA PHE A 29 4.50 -0.68 -0.96
C PHE A 29 4.91 -2.15 -0.93
N VAL A 30 6.21 -2.46 -0.85
CA VAL A 30 6.68 -3.85 -0.83
C VAL A 30 6.19 -4.60 0.40
N VAL A 31 6.11 -3.94 1.56
CA VAL A 31 5.53 -4.55 2.76
C VAL A 31 4.04 -4.82 2.57
N ALA A 32 3.28 -3.91 1.93
CA ALA A 32 1.86 -4.09 1.66
C ALA A 32 1.60 -5.24 0.68
N ASP A 33 2.36 -5.33 -0.40
CA ASP A 33 2.28 -6.39 -1.40
C ASP A 33 2.67 -7.76 -0.80
N THR A 34 3.77 -7.81 -0.06
CA THR A 34 4.20 -9.03 0.63
C THR A 34 3.19 -9.49 1.69
N ALA A 35 2.54 -8.54 2.38
CA ALA A 35 1.46 -8.87 3.31
C ALA A 35 0.27 -9.51 2.58
N HIS A 36 -0.09 -9.02 1.40
CA HIS A 36 -1.14 -9.60 0.56
C HIS A 36 -0.79 -11.03 0.15
N GLU A 37 0.35 -11.21 -0.52
CA GLU A 37 0.72 -12.47 -1.14
C GLU A 37 1.19 -13.52 -0.12
N ALA A 38 2.15 -13.17 0.73
CA ALA A 38 2.77 -14.13 1.64
C ALA A 38 1.98 -14.31 2.94
N LEU A 39 1.59 -13.21 3.62
CA LEU A 39 0.84 -13.33 4.88
C LEU A 39 -0.63 -13.67 4.61
N GLY A 40 -1.27 -13.04 3.62
CA GLY A 40 -2.67 -13.32 3.27
C GLY A 40 -2.83 -14.69 2.65
N HIS A 41 -2.57 -14.78 1.37
CA HIS A 41 -2.75 -16.03 0.61
C HIS A 41 -1.86 -17.16 1.13
N GLY A 42 -0.58 -16.88 1.46
CA GLY A 42 0.37 -17.90 1.90
C GLY A 42 -0.08 -18.59 3.18
N LEU A 43 -0.48 -17.83 4.22
CA LEU A 43 -0.98 -18.43 5.47
C LEU A 43 -2.31 -19.15 5.27
N ALA A 44 -3.20 -18.63 4.42
CA ALA A 44 -4.47 -19.30 4.11
C ALA A 44 -4.25 -20.65 3.39
N ILE A 45 -3.30 -20.71 2.45
CA ILE A 45 -2.91 -21.97 1.79
C ILE A 45 -2.48 -23.00 2.82
N LEU A 46 -1.59 -22.63 3.75
CA LEU A 46 -1.13 -23.52 4.81
C LEU A 46 -2.26 -23.92 5.77
N ALA A 47 -3.13 -22.97 6.15
CA ALA A 47 -4.24 -23.21 7.07
C ALA A 47 -5.28 -24.19 6.53
N VAL A 48 -5.49 -24.26 5.19
CA VAL A 48 -6.39 -25.25 4.58
C VAL A 48 -5.69 -26.55 4.20
N GLY A 49 -4.42 -26.74 4.57
CA GLY A 49 -3.63 -27.93 4.27
C GLY A 49 -3.19 -28.03 2.79
N ALA A 50 -3.29 -26.95 2.02
CA ALA A 50 -2.73 -26.87 0.68
C ALA A 50 -1.22 -26.62 0.73
N LYS A 51 -0.53 -26.83 -0.39
CA LYS A 51 0.93 -26.64 -0.47
C LYS A 51 1.25 -25.48 -1.41
N PRO A 52 2.03 -24.47 -0.98
CA PRO A 52 2.51 -23.43 -1.88
C PRO A 52 3.48 -24.05 -2.90
N VAL A 53 3.44 -23.56 -4.14
CA VAL A 53 4.28 -24.02 -5.25
C VAL A 53 5.17 -22.90 -5.77
N LEU A 54 4.61 -21.71 -5.92
CA LEU A 54 5.33 -20.54 -6.44
C LEU A 54 4.77 -19.28 -5.79
N LEU A 55 5.64 -18.47 -5.21
CA LEU A 55 5.34 -17.12 -4.70
C LEU A 55 6.04 -16.08 -5.57
N THR A 56 5.30 -15.13 -6.10
CA THR A 56 5.82 -13.98 -6.87
C THR A 56 5.37 -12.66 -6.26
N THR A 57 5.71 -11.56 -6.89
CA THR A 57 5.23 -10.21 -6.56
C THR A 57 3.75 -9.97 -6.91
N CYS A 58 3.05 -10.88 -7.53
CA CYS A 58 1.71 -10.64 -8.06
C CYS A 58 0.73 -11.79 -7.82
N PHE A 59 1.21 -12.91 -7.36
CA PHE A 59 0.38 -14.07 -7.03
C PHE A 59 1.17 -15.15 -6.29
N ILE A 60 0.44 -16.00 -5.57
CA ILE A 60 0.95 -17.28 -5.07
C ILE A 60 0.15 -18.44 -5.68
N ARG A 61 0.85 -19.46 -6.19
CA ARG A 61 0.24 -20.72 -6.64
C ARG A 61 0.31 -21.77 -5.56
N SER A 62 -0.73 -22.59 -5.48
CA SER A 62 -0.79 -23.74 -4.57
C SER A 62 -1.36 -24.97 -5.27
N THR A 63 -1.11 -26.13 -4.67
CA THR A 63 -1.72 -27.43 -5.05
C THR A 63 -2.43 -28.03 -3.85
N GLY A 64 -3.42 -28.89 -4.09
CA GLY A 64 -4.21 -29.54 -3.05
C GLY A 64 -5.58 -28.88 -2.84
N SER A 65 -5.96 -28.64 -1.60
CA SER A 65 -7.29 -28.13 -1.24
C SER A 65 -7.63 -26.80 -1.90
N VAL A 66 -8.82 -26.69 -2.46
CA VAL A 66 -9.37 -25.46 -3.02
C VAL A 66 -10.33 -24.84 -2.01
N SER A 67 -10.13 -23.57 -1.66
CA SER A 67 -10.96 -22.86 -0.70
C SER A 67 -11.12 -21.40 -1.10
N ARG A 68 -12.31 -20.83 -0.93
CA ARG A 68 -12.56 -19.39 -1.14
C ARG A 68 -11.84 -18.51 -0.13
N TRP A 69 -11.39 -19.07 0.98
CA TRP A 69 -10.57 -18.35 1.97
C TRP A 69 -9.19 -18.00 1.43
N ILE A 70 -8.63 -18.82 0.53
CA ILE A 70 -7.32 -18.51 -0.05
C ILE A 70 -7.35 -17.17 -0.79
N PRO A 71 -8.21 -16.97 -1.81
CA PRO A 71 -8.26 -15.67 -2.49
C PRO A 71 -8.78 -14.52 -1.61
N ALA A 72 -9.66 -14.77 -0.63
CA ALA A 72 -10.12 -13.70 0.27
C ALA A 72 -9.01 -13.19 1.20
N ALA A 73 -8.06 -14.04 1.57
CA ALA A 73 -7.10 -13.78 2.64
C ALA A 73 -6.11 -12.65 2.30
N GLY A 74 -5.75 -12.44 1.02
CA GLY A 74 -4.90 -11.32 0.61
C GLY A 74 -5.52 -9.97 0.97
N GLY A 75 -6.75 -9.73 0.56
CA GLY A 75 -7.46 -8.49 0.90
C GLY A 75 -7.72 -8.33 2.41
N ILE A 76 -7.98 -9.42 3.13
CA ILE A 76 -8.15 -9.42 4.59
C ILE A 76 -6.82 -9.06 5.27
N ALA A 77 -5.69 -9.58 4.82
CA ALA A 77 -4.37 -9.25 5.35
C ALA A 77 -4.05 -7.76 5.15
N ASN A 78 -4.31 -7.22 3.96
CA ASN A 78 -4.14 -5.78 3.72
C ASN A 78 -5.03 -4.95 4.66
N LEU A 79 -6.30 -5.30 4.83
CA LEU A 79 -7.19 -4.58 5.76
C LEU A 79 -6.63 -4.61 7.18
N ALA A 80 -6.17 -5.76 7.65
CA ALA A 80 -5.60 -5.92 8.98
C ALA A 80 -4.32 -5.09 9.15
N VAL A 81 -3.35 -5.17 8.22
CA VAL A 81 -2.09 -4.41 8.27
C VAL A 81 -2.38 -2.91 8.20
N GLY A 82 -3.29 -2.48 7.35
CA GLY A 82 -3.69 -1.08 7.25
C GLY A 82 -4.28 -0.53 8.55
N LEU A 83 -5.21 -1.26 9.18
CA LEU A 83 -5.81 -0.88 10.46
C LEU A 83 -4.78 -0.90 11.61
N LEU A 84 -3.88 -1.90 11.64
CA LEU A 84 -2.80 -1.95 12.61
C LEU A 84 -1.83 -0.78 12.46
N SER A 85 -1.56 -0.34 11.22
CA SER A 85 -0.73 0.85 10.95
C SER A 85 -1.40 2.12 11.48
N VAL A 86 -2.71 2.27 11.30
CA VAL A 86 -3.47 3.39 11.88
C VAL A 86 -3.47 3.32 13.42
N LEU A 87 -3.65 2.14 13.98
CA LEU A 87 -3.56 1.95 15.43
C LEU A 87 -2.18 2.34 15.96
N ALA A 88 -1.11 1.92 15.27
CA ALA A 88 0.26 2.30 15.62
C ALA A 88 0.47 3.82 15.59
N LEU A 89 -0.07 4.52 14.57
CA LEU A 89 -0.03 6.00 14.50
C LEU A 89 -0.67 6.67 15.71
N ARG A 90 -1.75 6.11 16.23
CA ARG A 90 -2.48 6.64 17.39
C ARG A 90 -1.81 6.33 18.73
N LEU A 91 -1.14 5.19 18.82
CA LEU A 91 -0.42 4.78 20.02
C LEU A 91 0.96 5.41 20.12
N LEU A 92 1.68 5.49 18.99
CA LEU A 92 3.05 6.00 18.90
C LEU A 92 3.06 7.52 18.65
N ARG A 93 2.75 8.32 19.68
CA ARG A 93 2.59 9.77 19.54
C ARG A 93 3.88 10.55 19.31
N THR A 94 5.03 9.99 19.72
CA THR A 94 6.33 10.67 19.75
C THR A 94 7.34 10.08 18.77
N VAL A 95 6.89 9.63 17.60
CA VAL A 95 7.78 9.10 16.55
C VAL A 95 8.26 10.21 15.61
N SER A 96 9.41 9.98 14.97
CA SER A 96 9.94 10.90 13.95
C SER A 96 8.98 11.10 12.78
N ALA A 97 9.12 12.21 12.05
CA ALA A 97 8.32 12.52 10.86
C ALA A 97 8.41 11.40 9.81
N SER A 98 9.61 10.82 9.60
CA SER A 98 9.81 9.71 8.65
C SER A 98 9.06 8.44 9.07
N VAL A 99 9.10 8.06 10.35
CA VAL A 99 8.35 6.89 10.84
C VAL A 99 6.85 7.12 10.74
N ARG A 100 6.35 8.33 11.10
CA ARG A 100 4.95 8.69 10.93
C ARG A 100 4.53 8.62 9.47
N CYS A 101 5.32 9.19 8.55
CA CYS A 101 5.06 9.15 7.11
C CYS A 101 5.02 7.69 6.62
N PHE A 102 5.99 6.86 7.00
CA PHE A 102 6.00 5.43 6.67
C PHE A 102 4.72 4.72 7.11
N LEU A 103 4.27 4.92 8.35
CA LEU A 103 3.05 4.28 8.87
C LEU A 103 1.80 4.75 8.13
N VAL A 104 1.72 6.05 7.77
CA VAL A 104 0.62 6.57 6.93
C VAL A 104 0.63 5.95 5.54
N LEU A 105 1.80 5.87 4.89
CA LEU A 105 1.94 5.24 3.58
C LEU A 105 1.61 3.75 3.62
N LEU A 106 2.08 3.05 4.67
CA LEU A 106 1.76 1.62 4.88
C LEU A 106 0.25 1.42 5.08
N ALA A 107 -0.40 2.27 5.88
CA ALA A 107 -1.85 2.27 6.02
C ALA A 107 -2.54 2.53 4.67
N ALA A 108 -2.08 3.52 3.91
CA ALA A 108 -2.67 3.91 2.64
C ALA A 108 -2.59 2.80 1.59
N PHE A 109 -1.39 2.24 1.34
CA PHE A 109 -1.23 1.15 0.38
C PHE A 109 -2.07 -0.07 0.75
N ASN A 110 -2.17 -0.39 2.03
CA ASN A 110 -2.96 -1.54 2.48
C ASN A 110 -4.47 -1.27 2.42
N LEU A 111 -4.96 -0.17 3.01
CA LEU A 111 -6.40 0.11 3.09
C LEU A 111 -7.00 0.41 1.72
N LEU A 112 -6.32 1.22 0.89
CA LEU A 112 -6.84 1.59 -0.42
C LEU A 112 -6.82 0.40 -1.38
N PHE A 113 -5.80 -0.49 -1.29
CA PHE A 113 -5.80 -1.73 -2.06
C PHE A 113 -6.93 -2.66 -1.61
N ALA A 114 -7.07 -2.93 -0.31
CA ALA A 114 -8.15 -3.76 0.23
C ALA A 114 -9.54 -3.24 -0.16
N ALA A 115 -9.70 -1.92 -0.23
CA ALA A 115 -10.96 -1.27 -0.59
C ALA A 115 -11.22 -1.25 -2.10
N ALA A 116 -10.23 -1.00 -2.95
CA ALA A 116 -10.39 -0.87 -4.40
C ALA A 116 -10.51 -2.23 -5.11
N TYR A 117 -9.80 -3.24 -4.62
CA TYR A 117 -9.67 -4.53 -5.29
C TYR A 117 -11.00 -5.28 -5.50
N PRO A 118 -11.99 -5.25 -4.57
CA PRO A 118 -13.28 -5.87 -4.83
C PRO A 118 -14.01 -5.26 -6.04
N ALA A 119 -13.93 -3.92 -6.27
CA ALA A 119 -14.54 -3.32 -7.47
C ALA A 119 -13.81 -3.76 -8.74
N TYR A 120 -12.46 -3.77 -8.72
CA TYR A 120 -11.69 -4.28 -9.85
C TYR A 120 -12.11 -5.70 -10.20
N SER A 121 -12.19 -6.60 -9.23
CA SER A 121 -12.61 -7.99 -9.44
C SER A 121 -14.05 -8.13 -9.90
N GLY A 122 -14.97 -7.32 -9.36
CA GLY A 122 -16.39 -7.33 -9.72
C GLY A 122 -16.66 -6.81 -11.14
N ILE A 123 -15.83 -5.88 -11.63
CA ILE A 123 -15.94 -5.29 -12.98
C ILE A 123 -15.20 -6.15 -14.01
N ALA A 124 -13.92 -6.43 -13.75
CA ALA A 124 -13.03 -7.12 -14.68
C ALA A 124 -13.25 -8.65 -14.74
N LEU A 125 -13.97 -9.23 -13.75
CA LEU A 125 -14.15 -10.69 -13.60
C LEU A 125 -12.80 -11.43 -13.46
N PHE A 126 -11.85 -10.77 -12.83
CA PHE A 126 -10.49 -11.25 -12.64
C PHE A 126 -10.01 -10.96 -11.22
N GLY A 127 -9.07 -11.77 -10.73
CA GLY A 127 -8.45 -11.61 -9.42
C GLY A 127 -9.23 -12.29 -8.29
N ASP A 128 -8.83 -12.00 -7.06
CA ASP A 128 -9.20 -12.75 -5.88
C ASP A 128 -10.69 -12.73 -5.57
N TRP A 129 -11.29 -11.54 -5.57
CA TRP A 129 -12.70 -11.43 -5.25
C TRP A 129 -13.60 -12.00 -6.34
N ALA A 130 -13.14 -12.04 -7.62
CA ALA A 130 -13.81 -12.79 -8.67
C ALA A 130 -13.79 -14.29 -8.38
N ALA A 131 -12.65 -14.82 -7.88
CA ALA A 131 -12.55 -16.21 -7.45
C ALA A 131 -13.43 -16.49 -6.21
N VAL A 132 -13.52 -15.56 -5.25
CA VAL A 132 -14.39 -15.68 -4.06
C VAL A 132 -15.85 -15.83 -4.44
N ILE A 133 -16.36 -15.01 -5.37
CA ILE A 133 -17.77 -15.03 -5.78
C ILE A 133 -18.07 -16.03 -6.90
N SER A 134 -17.07 -16.74 -7.43
CA SER A 134 -17.25 -17.71 -8.51
C SER A 134 -18.30 -18.76 -8.16
N GLY A 135 -19.25 -19.01 -9.09
CA GLY A 135 -20.35 -19.94 -8.90
C GLY A 135 -21.48 -19.48 -7.98
N LEU A 136 -21.43 -18.25 -7.42
CA LEU A 136 -22.55 -17.68 -6.68
C LEU A 136 -23.61 -17.11 -7.65
N SER A 137 -24.89 -17.36 -7.36
CA SER A 137 -26.02 -16.94 -8.19
C SER A 137 -26.99 -16.08 -7.39
N PRO A 138 -27.58 -15.03 -8.00
CA PRO A 138 -27.25 -14.50 -9.32
C PRO A 138 -25.97 -13.66 -9.33
N ALA A 139 -25.13 -13.87 -10.33
CA ALA A 139 -23.77 -13.30 -10.38
C ALA A 139 -23.75 -11.76 -10.33
N TRP A 140 -24.73 -11.10 -10.96
CA TRP A 140 -24.79 -9.64 -10.96
C TRP A 140 -24.97 -9.03 -9.57
N VAL A 141 -25.68 -9.71 -8.65
CA VAL A 141 -25.85 -9.26 -7.26
C VAL A 141 -24.51 -9.22 -6.55
N TRP A 142 -23.76 -10.29 -6.61
CA TRP A 142 -22.45 -10.39 -5.94
C TRP A 142 -21.45 -9.39 -6.48
N ARG A 143 -21.41 -9.21 -7.80
CA ARG A 143 -20.60 -8.19 -8.46
C ARG A 143 -20.97 -6.77 -8.01
N SER A 144 -22.26 -6.45 -7.97
CA SER A 144 -22.75 -5.15 -7.49
C SER A 144 -22.39 -4.92 -6.03
N LEU A 145 -22.50 -5.94 -5.17
CA LEU A 145 -22.10 -5.85 -3.77
C LEU A 145 -20.61 -5.56 -3.62
N LEU A 146 -19.74 -6.19 -4.42
CA LEU A 146 -18.29 -5.90 -4.42
C LEU A 146 -18.02 -4.44 -4.80
N VAL A 147 -18.69 -3.91 -5.83
CA VAL A 147 -18.52 -2.52 -6.25
C VAL A 147 -19.02 -1.54 -5.20
N ILE A 148 -20.22 -1.76 -4.64
CA ILE A 148 -20.78 -0.90 -3.59
C ILE A 148 -19.88 -0.91 -2.35
N PHE A 149 -19.46 -2.09 -1.92
CA PHE A 149 -18.52 -2.23 -0.80
C PHE A 149 -17.22 -1.44 -1.05
N SER A 150 -16.65 -1.58 -2.25
CA SER A 150 -15.44 -0.84 -2.63
C SER A 150 -15.62 0.66 -2.55
N VAL A 151 -16.67 1.21 -3.13
CA VAL A 151 -16.91 2.67 -3.14
C VAL A 151 -16.99 3.20 -1.70
N ILE A 152 -17.76 2.52 -0.85
CA ILE A 152 -17.95 2.93 0.54
C ILE A 152 -16.64 2.80 1.33
N SER A 153 -15.98 1.64 1.28
CA SER A 153 -14.76 1.38 2.04
C SER A 153 -13.58 2.24 1.56
N TYR A 154 -13.49 2.50 0.25
CA TYR A 154 -12.47 3.38 -0.31
C TYR A 154 -12.63 4.82 0.18
N TYR A 155 -13.84 5.34 0.13
CA TYR A 155 -14.14 6.68 0.63
C TYR A 155 -13.86 6.80 2.14
N LEU A 156 -14.28 5.82 2.94
CA LEU A 156 -13.99 5.79 4.38
C LEU A 156 -12.49 5.70 4.67
N SER A 157 -11.74 4.94 3.86
CA SER A 157 -10.28 4.86 3.97
C SER A 157 -9.62 6.20 3.68
N LEU A 158 -10.07 6.94 2.66
CA LEU A 158 -9.57 8.28 2.36
C LEU A 158 -9.87 9.27 3.49
N LEU A 159 -11.07 9.23 4.07
CA LEU A 159 -11.40 10.08 5.24
C LEU A 159 -10.49 9.78 6.43
N LEU A 160 -10.25 8.49 6.70
CA LEU A 160 -9.36 8.06 7.78
C LEU A 160 -7.93 8.55 7.54
N LEU A 161 -7.39 8.35 6.33
CA LEU A 161 -6.04 8.79 5.96
C LEU A 161 -5.89 10.31 5.98
N ALA A 162 -6.92 11.06 5.59
CA ALA A 162 -6.94 12.51 5.69
C ALA A 162 -6.76 13.00 7.13
N VAL A 163 -7.36 12.31 8.10
CA VAL A 163 -7.17 12.60 9.53
C VAL A 163 -5.72 12.31 9.97
N GLU A 164 -5.15 11.19 9.55
CA GLU A 164 -3.78 10.79 9.94
C GLU A 164 -2.70 11.66 9.27
N LEU A 165 -3.02 12.32 8.15
CA LEU A 165 -2.13 13.24 7.42
C LEU A 165 -2.15 14.69 7.95
N ARG A 166 -3.09 15.06 8.82
CA ARG A 166 -3.17 16.41 9.41
C ARG A 166 -1.84 16.94 9.95
N PRO A 167 -1.02 16.15 10.66
CA PRO A 167 0.26 16.64 11.19
C PRO A 167 1.22 17.17 10.12
N PHE A 168 1.08 16.71 8.87
CA PHE A 168 1.91 17.16 7.76
C PHE A 168 1.37 18.39 7.02
N CYS A 169 0.07 18.64 7.12
CA CYS A 169 -0.58 19.79 6.50
C CYS A 169 -0.55 21.03 7.41
N GLY A 170 -0.99 20.91 8.66
CA GLY A 170 -0.93 21.94 9.70
C GLY A 170 -1.74 23.21 9.46
N SER A 171 -2.00 23.61 8.23
CA SER A 171 -2.71 24.83 7.84
C SER A 171 -3.33 24.71 6.45
N ASN A 172 -4.15 25.72 6.07
CA ASN A 172 -4.68 25.85 4.71
C ASN A 172 -3.76 26.66 3.78
N ALA A 173 -2.54 26.97 4.22
CA ALA A 173 -1.58 27.70 3.39
C ALA A 173 -1.21 26.88 2.15
N PRO A 174 -1.02 27.50 0.98
CA PRO A 174 -0.64 26.82 -0.24
C PRO A 174 0.59 25.92 -0.06
N GLU A 175 1.60 26.41 0.67
CA GLU A 175 2.86 25.68 0.94
C GLU A 175 2.63 24.36 1.71
N ALA A 176 1.65 24.37 2.63
CA ALA A 176 1.29 23.18 3.39
C ALA A 176 0.57 22.14 2.50
N LEU A 177 -0.25 22.58 1.56
CA LEU A 177 -0.91 21.72 0.59
C LEU A 177 0.09 21.16 -0.43
N ASP A 178 1.03 21.97 -0.92
CA ASP A 178 2.11 21.55 -1.81
C ASP A 178 3.01 20.50 -1.13
N ARG A 179 3.33 20.71 0.16
CA ARG A 179 4.04 19.71 0.97
C ARG A 179 3.27 18.40 1.05
N LEU A 180 1.97 18.47 1.33
CA LEU A 180 1.12 17.30 1.43
C LEU A 180 1.05 16.53 0.11
N GLN A 181 0.88 17.22 -1.02
CA GLN A 181 0.94 16.62 -2.35
C GLN A 181 2.27 15.92 -2.58
N ARG A 182 3.39 16.53 -2.22
CA ARG A 182 4.71 15.93 -2.39
C ARG A 182 4.89 14.66 -1.56
N ILE A 183 4.44 14.67 -0.29
CA ILE A 183 4.49 13.53 0.63
C ILE A 183 3.63 12.35 0.15
N THR A 184 2.58 12.60 -0.61
CA THR A 184 1.69 11.56 -1.13
C THR A 184 2.06 11.13 -2.55
N LEU A 185 2.37 12.05 -3.44
CA LEU A 185 2.62 11.79 -4.85
C LEU A 185 3.98 11.09 -5.08
N VAL A 186 5.06 11.57 -4.42
CA VAL A 186 6.39 10.99 -4.61
C VAL A 186 6.45 9.51 -4.21
N PRO A 187 5.95 9.09 -3.04
CA PRO A 187 5.88 7.68 -2.68
C PRO A 187 4.94 6.86 -3.58
N PHE A 188 3.84 7.44 -4.06
CA PHE A 188 2.93 6.78 -4.99
C PHE A 188 3.60 6.46 -6.32
N ILE A 189 4.33 7.43 -6.91
CA ILE A 189 5.09 7.21 -8.14
C ILE A 189 6.18 6.14 -7.94
N ALA A 190 6.86 6.17 -6.79
CA ALA A 190 7.84 5.16 -6.43
C ALA A 190 7.21 3.76 -6.37
N ALA A 191 6.04 3.62 -5.76
CA ALA A 191 5.29 2.37 -5.69
C ALA A 191 4.91 1.83 -7.07
N LEU A 192 4.42 2.69 -7.98
CA LEU A 192 4.14 2.30 -9.38
C LEU A 192 5.39 1.79 -10.09
N GLY A 193 6.53 2.46 -9.90
CA GLY A 193 7.81 2.03 -10.47
C GLY A 193 8.24 0.65 -9.95
N VAL A 194 8.15 0.44 -8.64
CA VAL A 194 8.48 -0.85 -8.00
C VAL A 194 7.55 -1.96 -8.46
N ALA A 195 6.23 -1.70 -8.51
CA ALA A 195 5.24 -2.66 -9.00
C ALA A 195 5.53 -3.08 -10.45
N GLY A 196 5.78 -2.10 -11.33
CA GLY A 196 6.14 -2.35 -12.72
C GLY A 196 7.42 -3.17 -12.86
N LEU A 197 8.48 -2.82 -12.11
CA LEU A 197 9.74 -3.56 -12.10
C LEU A 197 9.55 -5.00 -11.60
N GLY A 198 8.84 -5.20 -10.48
CA GLY A 198 8.55 -6.54 -9.96
C GLY A 198 7.76 -7.40 -10.96
N GLY A 199 6.74 -6.80 -11.59
CA GLY A 199 5.95 -7.47 -12.62
C GLY A 199 6.73 -7.80 -13.89
N ALA A 200 7.73 -6.99 -14.25
CA ALA A 200 8.54 -7.21 -15.47
C ALA A 200 9.38 -8.50 -15.42
N PHE A 201 9.74 -8.97 -14.23
CA PHE A 201 10.48 -10.21 -14.02
C PHE A 201 9.57 -11.41 -13.72
N ASN A 202 8.26 -11.24 -13.78
CA ASN A 202 7.30 -12.29 -13.46
C ASN A 202 7.31 -13.40 -14.50
N PRO A 203 7.33 -14.69 -14.10
CA PRO A 203 7.39 -15.83 -15.04
C PRO A 203 6.14 -15.97 -15.92
N VAL A 204 5.02 -15.33 -15.59
CA VAL A 204 3.81 -15.30 -16.44
C VAL A 204 3.94 -14.31 -17.60
N GLY A 205 4.91 -13.40 -17.53
CA GLY A 205 5.17 -12.43 -18.60
C GLY A 205 4.47 -11.08 -18.41
N TRP A 206 4.55 -10.24 -19.42
CA TRP A 206 4.18 -8.81 -19.38
C TRP A 206 2.70 -8.54 -19.04
N THR A 207 1.80 -9.46 -19.28
CA THR A 207 0.37 -9.31 -18.96
C THR A 207 0.15 -9.03 -17.47
N VAL A 208 0.96 -9.61 -16.60
CA VAL A 208 0.88 -9.43 -15.14
C VAL A 208 1.11 -7.98 -14.73
N ILE A 209 1.94 -7.23 -15.47
CA ILE A 209 2.17 -5.82 -15.19
C ILE A 209 0.86 -5.04 -15.24
N PHE A 210 0.06 -5.26 -16.27
CA PHE A 210 -1.18 -4.51 -16.52
C PHE A 210 -2.40 -5.09 -15.84
N THR A 211 -2.39 -6.37 -15.48
CA THR A 211 -3.54 -7.04 -14.85
C THR A 211 -3.44 -7.16 -13.34
N SER A 212 -2.23 -7.03 -12.76
CA SER A 212 -2.02 -7.20 -11.31
C SER A 212 -1.11 -6.13 -10.73
N ALA A 213 0.15 -6.01 -11.19
CA ALA A 213 1.16 -5.17 -10.56
C ALA A 213 0.78 -3.68 -10.54
N LEU A 214 0.54 -3.08 -11.71
CA LEU A 214 0.17 -1.67 -11.81
C LEU A 214 -1.22 -1.38 -11.24
N PRO A 215 -2.28 -2.17 -11.50
CA PRO A 215 -3.58 -1.97 -10.85
C PRO A 215 -3.50 -2.03 -9.32
N GLY A 216 -2.68 -2.94 -8.76
CA GLY A 216 -2.45 -3.04 -7.32
C GLY A 216 -1.85 -1.76 -6.73
N ALA A 217 -0.77 -1.26 -7.32
CA ALA A 217 -0.16 -0.01 -6.89
C ALA A 217 -1.07 1.22 -7.15
N ALA A 218 -1.76 1.25 -8.31
CA ALA A 218 -2.67 2.32 -8.69
C ALA A 218 -3.91 2.43 -7.77
N ALA A 219 -4.26 1.38 -7.04
CA ALA A 219 -5.31 1.43 -6.02
C ALA A 219 -5.09 2.57 -5.01
N ALA A 220 -3.83 2.94 -4.73
CA ALA A 220 -3.50 4.06 -3.86
C ALA A 220 -3.62 5.46 -4.51
N PHE A 221 -4.08 5.58 -5.76
CA PHE A 221 -4.20 6.87 -6.46
C PHE A 221 -4.99 7.92 -5.68
N GLY A 222 -6.06 7.54 -4.98
CA GLY A 222 -6.85 8.47 -4.18
C GLY A 222 -6.05 9.18 -3.06
N LEU A 223 -4.91 8.61 -2.64
CA LEU A 223 -4.00 9.27 -1.69
C LEU A 223 -3.44 10.57 -2.28
N THR A 224 -3.19 10.64 -3.58
CA THR A 224 -2.66 11.84 -4.26
C THR A 224 -3.70 12.97 -4.36
N GLN A 225 -4.97 12.69 -4.04
CA GLN A 225 -6.08 13.64 -4.07
C GLN A 225 -6.54 14.01 -2.64
N ILE A 226 -5.76 13.66 -1.64
CA ILE A 226 -6.15 13.80 -0.23
C ILE A 226 -6.27 15.26 0.20
N ASP A 227 -5.55 16.16 -0.46
CA ASP A 227 -5.62 17.61 -0.28
C ASP A 227 -7.00 18.20 -0.57
N ASN A 228 -7.83 17.52 -1.38
CA ASN A 228 -9.21 17.91 -1.67
C ASN A 228 -10.18 17.59 -0.51
N PHE A 229 -9.76 16.80 0.47
CA PHE A 229 -10.61 16.41 1.59
C PHE A 229 -10.57 17.48 2.70
N PRO A 230 -11.74 18.08 3.07
CA PRO A 230 -11.78 19.06 4.17
C PRO A 230 -11.19 18.52 5.48
N ALA A 231 -11.28 17.20 5.70
CA ALA A 231 -10.76 16.55 6.89
C ALA A 231 -9.26 16.78 7.11
N VAL A 232 -8.43 16.93 6.07
CA VAL A 232 -6.99 17.16 6.20
C VAL A 232 -6.66 18.58 6.59
N ARG A 233 -7.58 19.53 6.30
CA ARG A 233 -7.41 20.99 6.49
C ARG A 233 -7.86 21.49 7.86
N VAL A 234 -8.43 20.63 8.71
CA VAL A 234 -8.90 21.04 10.03
C VAL A 234 -7.69 21.36 10.91
N SER A 235 -7.53 22.66 11.22
CA SER A 235 -6.52 23.16 12.14
C SER A 235 -6.88 22.76 13.58
N GLY A 236 -5.91 22.33 14.37
CA GLY A 236 -6.03 22.59 15.80
C GLY A 236 -5.96 21.46 16.79
N SER A 237 -5.42 20.28 16.60
CA SER A 237 -5.10 19.41 17.75
C SER A 237 -3.92 18.45 17.54
N SER A 238 -3.34 18.43 16.37
CA SER A 238 -2.17 17.59 16.11
C SER A 238 -0.89 18.42 16.23
N VAL A 239 0.09 17.87 16.95
CA VAL A 239 1.45 18.42 16.92
C VAL A 239 1.94 18.34 15.46
N PRO A 240 2.39 19.47 14.87
CA PRO A 240 2.89 19.47 13.49
C PRO A 240 4.05 18.48 13.34
N ALA A 241 4.03 17.70 12.27
CA ALA A 241 5.15 16.85 11.92
C ALA A 241 6.31 17.71 11.40
N GLY A 242 7.52 17.49 11.94
CA GLY A 242 8.73 18.13 11.45
C GLY A 242 9.04 17.75 9.99
N ALA A 243 10.13 18.28 9.44
CA ALA A 243 10.61 17.92 8.11
C ALA A 243 11.05 16.43 8.08
N ILE A 244 10.84 15.78 6.94
CA ILE A 244 11.39 14.46 6.66
C ILE A 244 12.82 14.66 6.18
N THR A 245 13.78 14.60 7.09
CA THR A 245 15.19 14.78 6.80
C THR A 245 15.77 13.57 6.08
N ARG A 246 16.90 13.77 5.40
CA ARG A 246 17.60 12.69 4.69
C ARG A 246 17.99 11.57 5.66
N SER A 247 17.58 10.34 5.35
CA SER A 247 17.81 9.18 6.18
C SER A 247 18.46 8.05 5.39
N LEU A 248 19.75 7.85 5.63
CA LEU A 248 20.51 6.77 5.00
C LEU A 248 19.93 5.39 5.37
N GLY A 249 19.41 5.23 6.60
CA GLY A 249 18.78 3.99 7.05
C GLY A 249 17.57 3.62 6.17
N TRP A 250 16.65 4.56 5.91
CA TRP A 250 15.51 4.31 5.02
C TRP A 250 15.94 4.03 3.59
N ILE A 251 16.94 4.78 3.06
CA ILE A 251 17.45 4.60 1.70
C ILE A 251 18.08 3.21 1.52
N LEU A 252 18.91 2.77 2.45
CA LEU A 252 19.53 1.44 2.40
C LEU A 252 18.49 0.32 2.56
N THR A 253 17.52 0.50 3.45
CA THR A 253 16.40 -0.44 3.60
C THR A 253 15.60 -0.55 2.31
N ALA A 254 15.26 0.57 1.67
CA ALA A 254 14.55 0.57 0.40
C ALA A 254 15.35 -0.12 -0.71
N ALA A 255 16.66 0.13 -0.81
CA ALA A 255 17.52 -0.54 -1.77
C ALA A 255 17.54 -2.07 -1.56
N ALA A 256 17.72 -2.53 -0.32
CA ALA A 256 17.72 -3.96 0.00
C ALA A 256 16.37 -4.62 -0.29
N VAL A 257 15.27 -3.99 0.12
CA VAL A 257 13.91 -4.47 -0.12
C VAL A 257 13.58 -4.49 -1.61
N LEU A 258 13.99 -3.47 -2.38
CA LEU A 258 13.80 -3.41 -3.82
C LEU A 258 14.55 -4.55 -4.54
N VAL A 259 15.82 -4.77 -4.18
CA VAL A 259 16.62 -5.87 -4.75
C VAL A 259 15.95 -7.23 -4.46
N PHE A 260 15.48 -7.45 -3.24
CA PHE A 260 14.75 -8.67 -2.90
C PHE A 260 13.43 -8.79 -3.67
N PHE A 261 12.63 -7.74 -3.72
CA PHE A 261 11.33 -7.72 -4.38
C PHE A 261 11.45 -7.99 -5.88
N VAL A 262 12.33 -7.28 -6.56
CA VAL A 262 12.52 -7.41 -8.01
C VAL A 262 13.36 -8.62 -8.38
N GLY A 263 14.45 -8.89 -7.65
CA GLY A 263 15.42 -9.94 -8.00
C GLY A 263 15.03 -11.35 -7.50
N VAL A 264 14.24 -11.44 -6.44
CA VAL A 264 13.85 -12.73 -5.84
C VAL A 264 12.36 -13.00 -6.03
N LEU A 265 11.49 -12.08 -5.59
CA LEU A 265 10.05 -12.27 -5.73
C LEU A 265 9.55 -12.03 -7.16
N GLY A 266 10.20 -11.16 -7.96
CA GLY A 266 9.86 -10.95 -9.36
C GLY A 266 9.87 -12.28 -10.14
N PRO A 267 11.00 -12.99 -10.27
CA PRO A 267 11.07 -14.31 -10.89
C PRO A 267 10.36 -15.40 -10.09
N GLY A 268 10.16 -15.19 -8.79
CA GLY A 268 9.40 -16.06 -7.89
C GLY A 268 10.22 -17.09 -7.14
N ILE A 269 9.76 -17.37 -5.91
CA ILE A 269 10.29 -18.44 -5.04
C ILE A 269 9.49 -19.71 -5.30
N LYS A 270 10.17 -20.76 -5.73
CA LYS A 270 9.59 -22.10 -5.95
C LYS A 270 9.67 -22.92 -4.67
N PHE A 271 8.58 -23.57 -4.30
CA PHE A 271 8.46 -24.47 -3.15
C PHE A 271 8.32 -25.91 -3.64
N GLY A 272 9.31 -26.74 -3.36
CA GLY A 272 9.33 -28.16 -3.75
C GLY A 272 9.99 -28.43 -5.10
N PRO A 273 10.13 -29.74 -5.46
CA PRO A 273 10.66 -30.10 -6.76
C PRO A 273 9.74 -29.59 -7.87
N ASN A 274 10.34 -29.21 -9.01
CA ASN A 274 9.57 -28.78 -10.20
C ASN A 274 8.45 -29.77 -10.49
N PRO A 275 7.21 -29.29 -10.73
CA PRO A 275 6.15 -30.19 -11.21
C PRO A 275 6.44 -30.75 -12.60
#